data_7104e2675ddf918e296adbb3e5442d89
#
_entry.id   7104e2675ddf918e296adbb3e5442d89
#
_cell.length_a   1.000
_cell.length_b   1.000
_cell.length_c   1.000
_cell.angle_alpha   90.00
_cell.angle_beta   90.00
_cell.angle_gamma   90.00
#
_symmetry.space_group_name_H-M   'P 1'
#
loop_
_entity.id
_entity.type
_entity.pdbx_description
1 polymer ?
#
loop_
_entity_poly.entity_id
_entity_poly.type
_entity_poly.pdbx_seq_one_letter_code
_entity_poly.pdbx_strand_id
1 'polypeptide(L)'
;MSKETLQSLPAVLPCHMAKLVYNIEPASPSMISALDRHCLTRVPDGSSNIVPARSHLNRILEGDKNGLMQSLRNFYDRGVQKPTAQSEKPYLRIVLSASPEYFRPGDPDAVGTWDEGRLAAWIEASMNQLREEHGADLVFAELHLDEDTPHIHAVVAPTYARKARKPGKAKRGETPDQFEARKAVALASEGVRTVGRASHPTLSKQGSFQRLRERMTIALDHLGIEYGEDRAINAP
;
A
#
# COMPACT_ATOMS: atom_id res chain seq x y z
N MET A 1 67.57 8.72 1.45
CA MET A 1 66.68 7.90 0.61
C MET A 1 65.49 7.49 1.51
N SER A 2 64.42 8.30 1.46
CA SER A 2 63.22 8.10 2.27
C SER A 2 62.29 7.14 1.52
N LYS A 3 61.90 6.03 2.23
CA LYS A 3 60.88 5.10 1.72
C LYS A 3 59.50 5.71 1.98
N GLU A 4 58.84 6.16 0.92
CA GLU A 4 57.43 6.48 0.99
C GLU A 4 56.59 5.21 1.18
N THR A 5 55.85 5.16 2.27
CA THR A 5 54.90 4.12 2.58
C THR A 5 53.63 4.38 1.76
N LEU A 6 53.43 3.59 0.71
CA LEU A 6 52.15 3.55 -0.02
C LEU A 6 51.05 3.12 0.96
N GLN A 7 50.22 4.09 1.38
CA GLN A 7 48.95 3.77 2.08
C GLN A 7 48.01 3.09 1.08
N SER A 8 47.70 1.83 1.35
CA SER A 8 46.66 1.09 0.61
C SER A 8 45.32 1.79 0.80
N LEU A 9 44.71 2.19 -0.31
CA LEU A 9 43.34 2.64 -0.35
C LEU A 9 42.44 1.55 0.25
N PRO A 10 41.46 1.92 1.09
CA PRO A 10 40.54 0.93 1.64
C PRO A 10 39.81 0.22 0.48
N ALA A 11 39.74 -1.10 0.57
CA ALA A 11 38.99 -1.90 -0.38
C ALA A 11 37.56 -1.36 -0.47
N VAL A 12 37.13 -0.95 -1.66
CA VAL A 12 35.74 -0.63 -1.95
C VAL A 12 34.97 -1.92 -1.74
N LEU A 13 34.29 -2.04 -0.60
CA LEU A 13 33.35 -3.12 -0.36
C LEU A 13 32.37 -3.17 -1.52
N PRO A 14 32.00 -4.35 -2.04
CA PRO A 14 31.02 -4.47 -3.09
C PRO A 14 29.74 -3.79 -2.59
N CYS A 15 29.30 -2.76 -3.30
CA CYS A 15 28.05 -2.08 -3.02
C CYS A 15 26.93 -3.09 -3.31
N HIS A 16 26.49 -3.80 -2.29
CA HIS A 16 25.27 -4.62 -2.41
C HIS A 16 24.12 -3.65 -2.68
N MET A 17 23.64 -3.67 -3.93
CA MET A 17 22.48 -2.87 -4.32
C MET A 17 21.29 -3.31 -3.49
N ALA A 18 20.67 -2.35 -2.83
CA ALA A 18 19.49 -2.63 -2.04
C ALA A 18 18.30 -3.04 -2.93
N LYS A 19 17.46 -3.93 -2.44
CA LYS A 19 16.32 -4.45 -3.20
C LYS A 19 15.01 -3.88 -2.69
N LEU A 20 14.13 -3.53 -3.63
CA LEU A 20 12.75 -3.14 -3.32
C LEU A 20 11.96 -4.33 -2.77
N VAL A 21 11.26 -4.11 -1.67
CA VAL A 21 10.22 -5.01 -1.15
C VAL A 21 8.88 -4.30 -1.33
N TYR A 22 8.09 -4.73 -2.31
CA TYR A 22 6.80 -4.11 -2.63
C TYR A 22 5.73 -5.18 -2.89
N ASN A 23 5.12 -5.63 -1.80
CA ASN A 23 4.01 -6.57 -1.84
C ASN A 23 2.69 -5.83 -2.01
N ILE A 24 1.94 -6.18 -3.07
CA ILE A 24 0.63 -5.63 -3.36
C ILE A 24 -0.34 -6.80 -3.49
N GLU A 25 -1.40 -6.80 -2.70
CA GLU A 25 -2.41 -7.84 -2.77
C GLU A 25 -3.84 -7.29 -2.72
N PRO A 26 -4.78 -7.93 -3.42
CA PRO A 26 -6.20 -7.64 -3.26
C PRO A 26 -6.66 -8.02 -1.86
N ALA A 27 -7.35 -7.11 -1.18
CA ALA A 27 -7.78 -7.32 0.21
C ALA A 27 -9.29 -7.29 0.37
N SER A 28 -9.78 -8.24 1.18
CA SER A 28 -11.17 -8.28 1.63
C SER A 28 -11.39 -7.33 2.82
N PRO A 29 -12.64 -6.97 3.15
CA PRO A 29 -12.94 -6.20 4.36
C PRO A 29 -12.39 -6.83 5.64
N SER A 30 -12.38 -8.16 5.74
CA SER A 30 -11.82 -8.87 6.90
C SER A 30 -10.30 -8.73 7.00
N MET A 31 -9.58 -8.77 5.86
CA MET A 31 -8.13 -8.52 5.83
C MET A 31 -7.81 -7.08 6.24
N ILE A 32 -8.62 -6.11 5.84
CA ILE A 32 -8.45 -4.70 6.25
C ILE A 32 -8.67 -4.56 7.75
N SER A 33 -9.70 -5.22 8.32
CA SER A 33 -9.93 -5.23 9.78
C SER A 33 -8.80 -5.94 10.55
N ALA A 34 -8.19 -6.97 9.97
CA ALA A 34 -7.04 -7.64 10.56
C ALA A 34 -5.79 -6.72 10.56
N LEU A 35 -5.58 -5.99 9.45
CA LEU A 35 -4.49 -5.01 9.36
C LEU A 35 -4.69 -3.86 10.37
N ASP A 36 -5.91 -3.33 10.50
CA ASP A 36 -6.22 -2.30 11.50
C ASP A 36 -5.85 -2.76 12.93
N ARG A 37 -6.21 -4.00 13.27
CA ARG A 37 -5.80 -4.58 14.57
C ARG A 37 -4.29 -4.71 14.70
N HIS A 38 -3.60 -5.17 13.66
CA HIS A 38 -2.13 -5.26 13.64
C HIS A 38 -1.49 -3.88 13.88
N CYS A 39 -1.97 -2.84 13.23
CA CYS A 39 -1.48 -1.47 13.40
C CYS A 39 -1.77 -0.92 14.82
N LEU A 40 -2.96 -1.20 15.37
CA LEU A 40 -3.38 -0.63 16.65
C LEU A 40 -2.84 -1.37 17.89
N THR A 41 -2.81 -2.70 17.86
CA THR A 41 -2.53 -3.47 19.09
C THR A 41 -1.04 -3.71 19.32
N ARG A 42 -0.25 -3.81 18.26
CA ARG A 42 1.21 -4.05 18.30
C ARG A 42 1.64 -5.10 19.34
N VAL A 43 0.85 -6.17 19.47
CA VAL A 43 1.14 -7.29 20.37
C VAL A 43 1.82 -8.38 19.58
N PRO A 44 2.98 -8.91 20.04
CA PRO A 44 3.61 -10.06 19.41
C PRO A 44 2.65 -11.27 19.41
N ASP A 45 2.41 -11.83 18.24
CA ASP A 45 1.51 -12.98 18.05
C ASP A 45 2.28 -14.29 17.75
N GLY A 46 3.60 -14.27 17.96
CA GLY A 46 4.50 -15.38 17.67
C GLY A 46 4.89 -15.51 16.19
N SER A 47 4.25 -14.75 15.28
CA SER A 47 4.59 -14.68 13.87
C SER A 47 5.24 -13.35 13.46
N SER A 48 5.22 -12.37 14.36
CA SER A 48 5.77 -11.02 14.16
C SER A 48 6.95 -10.76 15.09
N ASN A 49 7.96 -10.05 14.56
CA ASN A 49 9.14 -9.61 15.30
C ASN A 49 8.91 -8.25 15.98
N ILE A 50 7.68 -8.00 16.46
CA ILE A 50 7.31 -6.74 17.11
C ILE A 50 8.08 -6.59 18.42
N VAL A 51 8.72 -5.43 18.59
CA VAL A 51 9.36 -4.98 19.82
C VAL A 51 8.50 -3.89 20.46
N PRO A 52 7.62 -4.21 21.43
CA PRO A 52 6.63 -3.25 21.96
C PRO A 52 7.23 -1.96 22.50
N ALA A 53 8.45 -2.03 23.06
CA ALA A 53 9.16 -0.83 23.55
C ALA A 53 9.46 0.21 22.45
N ARG A 54 9.44 -0.18 21.16
CA ARG A 54 9.67 0.69 20.01
C ARG A 54 8.37 1.12 19.30
N SER A 55 7.20 0.61 19.69
CA SER A 55 5.94 0.90 18.98
C SER A 55 5.56 2.38 18.99
N HIS A 56 6.09 3.16 19.96
CA HIS A 56 5.94 4.61 19.99
C HIS A 56 6.66 5.34 18.82
N LEU A 57 7.54 4.66 18.09
CA LEU A 57 8.22 5.19 16.90
C LEU A 57 7.38 5.07 15.64
N ASN A 58 6.35 4.23 15.65
CA ASN A 58 5.46 4.06 14.51
C ASN A 58 4.70 5.36 14.22
N ARG A 59 4.45 5.64 12.94
CA ARG A 59 3.86 6.91 12.52
C ARG A 59 2.84 6.71 11.40
N ILE A 60 1.65 7.29 11.55
CA ILE A 60 0.70 7.42 10.46
C ILE A 60 1.23 8.50 9.49
N LEU A 61 1.43 8.12 8.23
CA LEU A 61 1.94 8.97 7.16
C LEU A 61 0.82 9.51 6.26
N GLU A 62 -0.31 8.79 6.21
CA GLU A 62 -1.51 9.16 5.47
C GLU A 62 -2.74 8.65 6.22
N GLY A 63 -3.82 9.42 6.24
CA GLY A 63 -5.08 9.04 6.87
C GLY A 63 -5.34 9.73 8.21
N ASP A 64 -6.26 9.15 8.99
CA ASP A 64 -6.68 9.68 10.29
C ASP A 64 -5.79 9.16 11.42
N LYS A 65 -5.47 10.03 12.39
CA LYS A 65 -4.66 9.68 13.57
C LYS A 65 -5.26 8.55 14.44
N ASN A 66 -6.56 8.29 14.29
CA ASN A 66 -7.26 7.22 15.00
C ASN A 66 -7.24 5.89 14.25
N GLY A 67 -6.42 5.76 13.21
CA GLY A 67 -6.13 4.52 12.51
C GLY A 67 -6.92 4.30 11.22
N LEU A 68 -6.72 3.13 10.65
CA LEU A 68 -7.21 2.74 9.33
C LEU A 68 -8.73 2.74 9.23
N MET A 69 -9.44 2.20 10.22
CA MET A 69 -10.91 2.15 10.15
C MET A 69 -11.55 3.53 10.24
N GLN A 70 -10.94 4.49 10.97
CA GLN A 70 -11.40 5.87 10.95
C GLN A 70 -11.09 6.55 9.62
N SER A 71 -9.93 6.30 9.04
CA SER A 71 -9.56 6.78 7.71
C SER A 71 -10.57 6.33 6.65
N LEU A 72 -10.98 5.06 6.68
CA LEU A 72 -12.02 4.52 5.79
C LEU A 72 -13.39 5.18 6.01
N ARG A 73 -13.80 5.42 7.27
CA ARG A 73 -15.05 6.15 7.56
C ARG A 73 -15.02 7.54 6.94
N ASN A 74 -13.95 8.30 7.20
CA ASN A 74 -13.77 9.65 6.64
C ASN A 74 -13.75 9.63 5.11
N PHE A 75 -13.21 8.57 4.49
CA PHE A 75 -13.21 8.39 3.04
C PHE A 75 -14.63 8.20 2.48
N TYR A 76 -15.47 7.39 3.14
CA TYR A 76 -16.86 7.19 2.73
C TYR A 76 -17.74 8.42 2.98
N ASP A 77 -17.49 9.15 4.06
CA ASP A 77 -18.23 10.38 4.42
C ASP A 77 -18.04 11.50 3.37
N ARG A 78 -16.99 11.40 2.54
CA ARG A 78 -16.79 12.27 1.36
C ARG A 78 -17.68 11.89 0.16
N GLY A 79 -18.67 11.04 0.32
CA GLY A 79 -19.62 10.63 -0.70
C GLY A 79 -19.19 9.45 -1.57
N VAL A 80 -18.10 8.77 -1.21
CA VAL A 80 -17.69 7.53 -1.88
C VAL A 80 -18.55 6.37 -1.41
N GLN A 81 -19.13 5.62 -2.34
CA GLN A 81 -19.94 4.44 -2.03
C GLN A 81 -19.06 3.27 -1.59
N LYS A 82 -19.53 2.54 -0.57
CA LYS A 82 -18.92 1.28 -0.13
C LYS A 82 -18.89 0.23 -1.24
N PRO A 83 -18.00 -0.77 -1.16
CA PRO A 83 -18.00 -1.90 -2.09
C PRO A 83 -19.37 -2.58 -2.13
N THR A 84 -19.73 -3.14 -3.29
CA THR A 84 -20.92 -3.98 -3.40
C THR A 84 -20.70 -5.31 -2.65
N ALA A 85 -21.79 -5.95 -2.22
CA ALA A 85 -21.73 -7.25 -1.52
C ALA A 85 -21.04 -8.36 -2.33
N GLN A 86 -21.02 -8.24 -3.67
CA GLN A 86 -20.36 -9.20 -4.57
C GLN A 86 -18.85 -8.95 -4.70
N SER A 87 -18.33 -7.83 -4.17
CA SER A 87 -16.91 -7.50 -4.26
C SER A 87 -16.14 -8.14 -3.11
N GLU A 88 -15.57 -9.32 -3.33
CA GLU A 88 -14.84 -10.07 -2.28
C GLU A 88 -13.57 -9.36 -1.82
N LYS A 89 -12.81 -8.80 -2.76
CA LYS A 89 -11.51 -8.14 -2.50
C LYS A 89 -11.46 -6.75 -3.15
N PRO A 90 -12.21 -5.77 -2.61
CA PRO A 90 -12.36 -4.46 -3.22
C PRO A 90 -11.19 -3.51 -2.98
N TYR A 91 -10.33 -3.79 -2.01
CA TYR A 91 -9.20 -2.95 -1.61
C TYR A 91 -7.88 -3.50 -2.14
N LEU A 92 -6.82 -2.71 -1.97
CA LEU A 92 -5.44 -3.19 -2.02
C LEU A 92 -4.80 -3.00 -0.64
N ARG A 93 -4.08 -4.02 -0.19
CA ARG A 93 -3.14 -3.96 0.91
C ARG A 93 -1.73 -3.94 0.33
N ILE A 94 -0.90 -3.05 0.82
CA ILE A 94 0.46 -2.83 0.38
C ILE A 94 1.38 -2.96 1.58
N VAL A 95 2.50 -3.68 1.40
CA VAL A 95 3.66 -3.63 2.28
C VAL A 95 4.84 -3.16 1.44
N LEU A 96 5.39 -2.03 1.79
CA LEU A 96 6.51 -1.41 1.11
C LEU A 96 7.71 -1.29 2.06
N SER A 97 8.87 -1.74 1.62
CA SER A 97 10.16 -1.63 2.32
C SER A 97 11.31 -1.66 1.32
N ALA A 98 12.51 -1.62 1.81
CA ALA A 98 13.72 -2.00 1.11
C ALA A 98 14.47 -3.07 1.90
N SER A 99 15.42 -3.74 1.26
CA SER A 99 16.28 -4.70 1.97
C SER A 99 17.15 -3.99 3.03
N PRO A 100 17.58 -4.70 4.09
CA PRO A 100 18.30 -4.11 5.21
C PRO A 100 19.52 -3.27 4.83
N GLU A 101 20.21 -3.64 3.76
CA GLU A 101 21.39 -2.94 3.24
C GLU A 101 21.12 -1.47 2.91
N TYR A 102 19.87 -1.14 2.57
CA TYR A 102 19.50 0.25 2.35
C TYR A 102 19.48 1.04 3.66
N PHE A 103 18.80 0.53 4.67
CA PHE A 103 18.60 1.25 5.93
C PHE A 103 19.82 1.26 6.83
N ARG A 104 20.65 0.22 6.79
CA ARG A 104 21.82 0.01 7.64
C ARG A 104 23.00 -0.59 6.87
N PRO A 105 23.63 0.19 5.96
CA PRO A 105 24.63 -0.34 5.04
C PRO A 105 25.92 -0.79 5.72
N GLY A 106 26.19 -0.29 6.92
CA GLY A 106 27.37 -0.69 7.71
C GLY A 106 27.22 -2.04 8.42
N ASP A 107 25.99 -2.42 8.77
CA ASP A 107 25.66 -3.68 9.44
C ASP A 107 24.19 -4.07 9.13
N PRO A 108 23.95 -4.75 8.00
CA PRO A 108 22.61 -5.19 7.61
C PRO A 108 21.94 -6.12 8.62
N ASP A 109 22.73 -6.84 9.44
CA ASP A 109 22.25 -7.79 10.44
C ASP A 109 21.84 -7.11 11.78
N ALA A 110 22.15 -5.82 11.95
CA ALA A 110 21.75 -5.05 13.14
C ALA A 110 20.25 -4.74 13.13
N VAL A 111 19.44 -5.75 13.45
CA VAL A 111 17.97 -5.70 13.45
C VAL A 111 17.44 -4.51 14.26
N GLY A 112 16.45 -3.81 13.71
CA GLY A 112 15.79 -2.67 14.36
C GLY A 112 16.64 -1.42 14.46
N THR A 113 17.66 -1.29 13.60
CA THR A 113 18.46 -0.09 13.45
C THR A 113 18.33 0.46 12.03
N TRP A 114 18.62 1.74 11.84
CA TRP A 114 18.58 2.41 10.55
C TRP A 114 19.41 3.70 10.59
N ASP A 115 19.83 4.16 9.42
CA ASP A 115 20.32 5.51 9.19
C ASP A 115 19.14 6.46 9.03
N GLU A 116 19.07 7.51 9.84
CA GLU A 116 17.94 8.44 9.86
C GLU A 116 17.80 9.22 8.53
N GLY A 117 18.91 9.57 7.89
CA GLY A 117 18.88 10.28 6.61
C GLY A 117 18.32 9.41 5.49
N ARG A 118 18.74 8.14 5.43
CA ARG A 118 18.22 7.16 4.47
C ARG A 118 16.77 6.83 4.72
N LEU A 119 16.38 6.65 5.99
CA LEU A 119 14.98 6.43 6.36
C LEU A 119 14.10 7.60 5.90
N ALA A 120 14.49 8.83 6.18
CA ALA A 120 13.74 10.02 5.80
C ALA A 120 13.59 10.14 4.27
N ALA A 121 14.68 9.97 3.51
CA ALA A 121 14.66 10.00 2.05
C ALA A 121 13.76 8.91 1.45
N TRP A 122 13.83 7.70 1.99
CA TRP A 122 13.00 6.59 1.55
C TRP A 122 11.51 6.82 1.82
N ILE A 123 11.15 7.33 3.02
CA ILE A 123 9.77 7.67 3.36
C ILE A 123 9.23 8.71 2.37
N GLU A 124 9.99 9.78 2.14
CA GLU A 124 9.57 10.87 1.25
C GLU A 124 9.31 10.35 -0.17
N ALA A 125 10.26 9.66 -0.77
CA ALA A 125 10.16 9.14 -2.13
C ALA A 125 9.03 8.10 -2.25
N SER A 126 8.91 7.19 -1.28
CA SER A 126 7.87 6.16 -1.25
C SER A 126 6.46 6.76 -1.14
N MET A 127 6.26 7.73 -0.24
CA MET A 127 4.96 8.35 -0.06
C MET A 127 4.57 9.26 -1.23
N ASN A 128 5.54 9.95 -1.84
CA ASN A 128 5.29 10.74 -3.04
C ASN A 128 4.81 9.83 -4.18
N GLN A 129 5.45 8.69 -4.40
CA GLN A 129 5.04 7.73 -5.43
C GLN A 129 3.68 7.11 -5.12
N LEU A 130 3.40 6.73 -3.87
CA LEU A 130 2.08 6.19 -3.49
C LEU A 130 0.96 7.22 -3.70
N ARG A 131 1.20 8.49 -3.38
CA ARG A 131 0.23 9.58 -3.60
C ARG A 131 0.03 9.88 -5.07
N GLU A 132 1.10 9.91 -5.87
CA GLU A 132 1.00 10.10 -7.33
C GLU A 132 0.20 8.98 -7.98
N GLU A 133 0.45 7.73 -7.60
CA GLU A 133 -0.17 6.55 -8.18
C GLU A 133 -1.66 6.39 -7.82
N HIS A 134 -2.01 6.67 -6.58
CA HIS A 134 -3.33 6.36 -6.04
C HIS A 134 -4.18 7.59 -5.72
N GLY A 135 -3.57 8.75 -5.62
CA GLY A 135 -4.27 9.99 -5.32
C GLY A 135 -5.19 9.87 -4.10
N ALA A 136 -6.43 10.32 -4.25
CA ALA A 136 -7.43 10.28 -3.18
C ALA A 136 -7.89 8.87 -2.79
N ASP A 137 -7.51 7.83 -3.53
CA ASP A 137 -7.82 6.43 -3.22
C ASP A 137 -6.80 5.80 -2.25
N LEU A 138 -5.64 6.46 -1.99
CA LEU A 138 -4.75 6.14 -0.89
C LEU A 138 -5.42 6.59 0.42
N VAL A 139 -5.93 5.63 1.18
CA VAL A 139 -6.77 5.91 2.35
C VAL A 139 -5.96 5.95 3.63
N PHE A 140 -4.90 5.14 3.69
CA PHE A 140 -4.10 4.98 4.90
C PHE A 140 -2.69 4.55 4.56
N ALA A 141 -1.71 5.06 5.29
CA ALA A 141 -0.34 4.55 5.31
C ALA A 141 0.27 4.75 6.70
N GLU A 142 0.93 3.73 7.23
CA GLU A 142 1.61 3.75 8.52
C GLU A 142 3.01 3.15 8.40
N LEU A 143 3.98 3.87 8.92
CA LEU A 143 5.37 3.44 9.07
C LEU A 143 5.52 2.63 10.33
N HIS A 144 6.06 1.43 10.23
CA HIS A 144 6.45 0.58 11.35
C HIS A 144 7.97 0.59 11.51
N LEU A 145 8.40 0.93 12.72
CA LEU A 145 9.80 0.97 13.16
C LEU A 145 10.06 0.04 14.36
N ASP A 146 9.07 -0.67 14.80
CA ASP A 146 9.13 -1.60 15.93
C ASP A 146 9.31 -3.07 15.52
N GLU A 147 9.61 -3.30 14.25
CA GLU A 147 9.97 -4.62 13.70
C GLU A 147 11.42 -4.60 13.18
N ASP A 148 11.85 -5.70 12.56
CA ASP A 148 13.25 -5.91 12.14
C ASP A 148 13.77 -4.87 11.16
N THR A 149 12.94 -4.46 10.22
CA THR A 149 13.29 -3.51 9.15
C THR A 149 12.16 -2.51 8.94
N PRO A 150 12.46 -1.21 8.79
CA PRO A 150 11.45 -0.20 8.50
C PRO A 150 10.57 -0.57 7.30
N HIS A 151 9.25 -0.48 7.46
CA HIS A 151 8.32 -0.74 6.37
C HIS A 151 7.03 0.09 6.53
N ILE A 152 6.35 0.29 5.41
CA ILE A 152 5.07 1.00 5.35
C ILE A 152 3.98 -0.01 5.02
N HIS A 153 2.94 -0.06 5.86
CA HIS A 153 1.66 -0.62 5.50
C HIS A 153 0.79 0.47 4.88
N ALA A 154 0.26 0.22 3.68
CA ALA A 154 -0.68 1.13 3.05
C ALA A 154 -1.94 0.42 2.58
N VAL A 155 -3.05 1.17 2.57
CA VAL A 155 -4.35 0.70 2.09
C VAL A 155 -4.87 1.65 1.03
N VAL A 156 -5.21 1.08 -0.12
CA VAL A 156 -5.86 1.78 -1.22
C VAL A 156 -7.30 1.28 -1.34
N ALA A 157 -8.25 2.20 -1.45
CA ALA A 157 -9.64 1.92 -1.76
C ALA A 157 -9.95 2.34 -3.20
N PRO A 158 -9.61 1.51 -4.21
CA PRO A 158 -9.70 1.89 -5.61
C PRO A 158 -11.13 2.23 -5.99
N THR A 159 -11.36 3.41 -6.58
CA THR A 159 -12.69 3.85 -6.96
C THR A 159 -12.90 3.81 -8.46
N TYR A 160 -14.13 3.58 -8.86
CA TYR A 160 -14.59 3.71 -10.24
C TYR A 160 -15.91 4.47 -10.30
N ALA A 161 -16.16 5.16 -11.41
CA ALA A 161 -17.45 5.75 -11.69
C ALA A 161 -18.45 4.66 -12.07
N ARG A 162 -19.50 4.52 -11.29
CA ARG A 162 -20.53 3.50 -11.53
C ARG A 162 -21.28 3.83 -12.82
N LYS A 163 -21.44 2.83 -13.68
CA LYS A 163 -22.33 2.94 -14.85
C LYS A 163 -23.77 2.71 -14.40
N ALA A 164 -24.70 3.52 -14.88
CA ALA A 164 -26.12 3.29 -14.65
C ALA A 164 -26.50 1.88 -15.15
N ARG A 165 -27.16 1.12 -14.31
CA ARG A 165 -27.74 -0.15 -14.73
C ARG A 165 -28.95 0.19 -15.61
N LYS A 166 -28.97 -0.28 -16.85
CA LYS A 166 -30.22 -0.24 -17.64
C LYS A 166 -31.27 -1.01 -16.86
N PRO A 167 -32.37 -0.37 -16.44
CA PRO A 167 -33.46 -1.09 -15.81
C PRO A 167 -34.00 -2.07 -16.85
N GLY A 168 -34.02 -3.36 -16.52
CA GLY A 168 -34.61 -4.36 -17.41
C GLY A 168 -36.08 -4.04 -17.74
N LYS A 169 -36.80 -4.98 -18.35
CA LYS A 169 -38.25 -4.88 -18.54
C LYS A 169 -38.97 -4.70 -17.20
N ALA A 170 -40.17 -4.15 -17.20
CA ALA A 170 -41.04 -4.11 -16.03
C ALA A 170 -41.20 -5.51 -15.43
N LYS A 171 -41.16 -5.61 -14.12
CA LYS A 171 -41.35 -6.89 -13.40
C LYS A 171 -42.83 -7.26 -13.43
N ARG A 172 -43.14 -8.56 -13.32
CA ARG A 172 -44.51 -9.01 -13.21
C ARG A 172 -45.16 -8.36 -11.98
N GLY A 173 -46.31 -7.65 -12.20
CA GLY A 173 -47.05 -6.96 -11.15
C GLY A 173 -46.50 -5.57 -10.78
N GLU A 174 -45.45 -5.08 -11.46
CA GLU A 174 -44.90 -3.71 -11.28
C GLU A 174 -45.82 -2.71 -12.02
N THR A 175 -46.26 -1.66 -11.31
CA THR A 175 -47.01 -0.58 -11.95
C THR A 175 -46.10 0.31 -12.79
N PRO A 176 -46.62 1.06 -13.78
CA PRO A 176 -45.83 2.02 -14.57
C PRO A 176 -45.04 2.99 -13.67
N ASP A 177 -45.66 3.54 -12.64
CA ASP A 177 -45.00 4.49 -11.72
C ASP A 177 -43.86 3.83 -10.92
N GLN A 178 -44.02 2.59 -10.47
CA GLN A 178 -42.97 1.83 -9.79
C GLN A 178 -41.82 1.53 -10.74
N PHE A 179 -42.10 1.22 -12.01
CA PHE A 179 -41.07 1.02 -13.02
C PHE A 179 -40.27 2.30 -13.29
N GLU A 180 -40.94 3.46 -13.50
CA GLU A 180 -40.26 4.73 -13.70
C GLU A 180 -39.47 5.17 -12.47
N ALA A 181 -39.97 4.98 -11.25
CA ALA A 181 -39.25 5.24 -10.02
C ALA A 181 -37.94 4.40 -9.94
N ARG A 182 -38.03 3.09 -10.27
CA ARG A 182 -36.88 2.20 -10.30
C ARG A 182 -35.87 2.60 -11.39
N LYS A 183 -36.33 3.06 -12.53
CA LYS A 183 -35.51 3.58 -13.62
C LYS A 183 -34.79 4.88 -13.20
N ALA A 184 -35.49 5.79 -12.54
CA ALA A 184 -34.90 7.02 -12.01
C ALA A 184 -33.78 6.73 -10.98
N VAL A 185 -34.01 5.81 -10.05
CA VAL A 185 -33.00 5.35 -9.07
C VAL A 185 -31.78 4.74 -9.78
N ALA A 186 -32.00 3.94 -10.83
CA ALA A 186 -30.91 3.34 -11.59
C ALA A 186 -30.08 4.41 -12.32
N LEU A 187 -30.72 5.41 -12.92
CA LEU A 187 -30.05 6.53 -13.57
C LEU A 187 -29.31 7.43 -12.57
N ALA A 188 -29.90 7.70 -11.42
CA ALA A 188 -29.26 8.50 -10.36
C ALA A 188 -27.96 7.85 -9.81
N SER A 189 -27.73 6.57 -10.06
CA SER A 189 -26.49 5.87 -9.68
C SER A 189 -25.34 6.07 -10.67
N GLU A 190 -25.57 6.75 -11.82
CA GLU A 190 -24.53 6.97 -12.82
C GLU A 190 -23.49 7.99 -12.32
N GLY A 191 -22.22 7.68 -12.58
CA GLY A 191 -21.11 8.53 -12.18
C GLY A 191 -20.75 8.48 -10.70
N VAL A 192 -21.52 7.81 -9.85
CA VAL A 192 -21.24 7.71 -8.42
C VAL A 192 -19.93 6.95 -8.20
N ARG A 193 -18.99 7.60 -7.51
CA ARG A 193 -17.72 6.98 -7.11
C ARG A 193 -17.96 5.84 -6.14
N THR A 194 -17.54 4.64 -6.52
CA THR A 194 -17.76 3.41 -5.75
C THR A 194 -16.46 2.65 -5.59
N VAL A 195 -16.18 2.14 -4.40
CA VAL A 195 -14.97 1.32 -4.18
C VAL A 195 -15.12 -0.04 -4.85
N GLY A 196 -14.09 -0.44 -5.62
CA GLY A 196 -14.09 -1.74 -6.26
C GLY A 196 -12.92 -1.94 -7.22
N ARG A 197 -11.86 -2.59 -6.75
CA ARG A 197 -10.65 -2.88 -7.54
C ARG A 197 -10.95 -3.56 -8.88
N ALA A 198 -11.82 -4.56 -8.90
CA ALA A 198 -12.15 -5.32 -10.11
C ALA A 198 -12.83 -4.49 -11.21
N SER A 199 -13.39 -3.33 -10.86
CA SER A 199 -14.03 -2.38 -11.81
C SER A 199 -13.18 -1.13 -12.04
N HIS A 200 -12.02 -1.00 -11.37
CA HIS A 200 -11.15 0.15 -11.52
C HIS A 200 -10.51 0.19 -12.92
N PRO A 201 -10.40 1.34 -13.58
CA PRO A 201 -9.95 1.45 -14.98
C PRO A 201 -8.56 0.86 -15.26
N THR A 202 -7.64 0.94 -14.32
CA THR A 202 -6.26 0.47 -14.47
C THR A 202 -5.97 -0.77 -13.64
N LEU A 203 -6.42 -0.84 -12.38
CA LEU A 203 -6.07 -1.93 -11.44
C LEU A 203 -6.80 -3.25 -11.73
N SER A 204 -7.86 -3.23 -12.52
CA SER A 204 -8.53 -4.45 -13.01
C SER A 204 -7.77 -5.17 -14.12
N LYS A 205 -6.81 -4.49 -14.77
CA LYS A 205 -6.10 -5.03 -15.93
C LYS A 205 -4.99 -5.99 -15.52
N GLN A 206 -4.77 -7.02 -16.35
CA GLN A 206 -3.64 -7.93 -16.19
C GLN A 206 -2.31 -7.16 -16.14
N GLY A 207 -1.38 -7.60 -15.30
CA GLY A 207 -0.07 -6.96 -15.12
C GLY A 207 -0.11 -5.61 -14.39
N SER A 208 -1.27 -5.19 -13.84
CA SER A 208 -1.37 -3.90 -13.12
C SER A 208 -0.40 -3.81 -11.95
N PHE A 209 -0.25 -4.86 -11.16
CA PHE A 209 0.64 -4.86 -9.98
C PHE A 209 2.12 -4.86 -10.37
N GLN A 210 2.47 -5.54 -11.47
CA GLN A 210 3.83 -5.47 -12.00
C GLN A 210 4.17 -4.03 -12.42
N ARG A 211 3.27 -3.34 -13.14
CA ARG A 211 3.47 -1.93 -13.51
C ARG A 211 3.57 -1.00 -12.29
N LEU A 212 2.85 -1.29 -11.20
CA LEU A 212 3.01 -0.56 -9.94
C LEU A 212 4.42 -0.75 -9.35
N ARG A 213 4.93 -1.99 -9.34
CA ARG A 213 6.29 -2.29 -8.88
C ARG A 213 7.35 -1.61 -9.73
N GLU A 214 7.22 -1.68 -11.05
CA GLU A 214 8.14 -1.02 -11.99
C GLU A 214 8.22 0.49 -11.74
N ARG A 215 7.07 1.18 -11.56
CA ARG A 215 7.05 2.61 -11.27
C ARG A 215 7.63 2.94 -9.89
N MET A 216 7.35 2.14 -8.88
CA MET A 216 7.96 2.31 -7.57
C MET A 216 9.48 2.12 -7.64
N THR A 217 9.97 1.15 -8.39
CA THR A 217 11.42 0.95 -8.61
C THR A 217 12.04 2.19 -9.26
N ILE A 218 11.43 2.73 -10.31
CA ILE A 218 11.91 3.96 -10.96
C ILE A 218 11.94 5.14 -9.99
N ALA A 219 10.90 5.27 -9.15
CA ALA A 219 10.83 6.35 -8.17
C ALA A 219 11.92 6.25 -7.08
N LEU A 220 12.36 5.05 -6.75
CA LEU A 220 13.37 4.79 -5.72
C LEU A 220 14.80 4.56 -6.27
N ASP A 221 14.99 4.55 -7.59
CA ASP A 221 16.27 4.29 -8.25
C ASP A 221 17.37 5.26 -7.79
N HIS A 222 17.05 6.54 -7.65
CA HIS A 222 17.97 7.58 -7.17
C HIS A 222 18.49 7.34 -5.73
N LEU A 223 17.84 6.45 -4.98
CA LEU A 223 18.27 6.01 -3.65
C LEU A 223 19.17 4.76 -3.70
N GLY A 224 19.43 4.20 -4.89
CA GLY A 224 20.16 2.96 -5.05
C GLY A 224 19.34 1.71 -4.67
N ILE A 225 18.02 1.77 -4.82
CA ILE A 225 17.10 0.65 -4.58
C ILE A 225 16.65 0.10 -5.94
N GLU A 226 17.02 -1.14 -6.20
CA GLU A 226 16.70 -1.84 -7.45
C GLU A 226 15.43 -2.69 -7.33
N TYR A 227 14.93 -3.16 -8.46
CA TYR A 227 13.83 -4.11 -8.52
C TYR A 227 14.16 -5.37 -7.71
N GLY A 228 13.32 -5.73 -6.76
CA GLY A 228 13.42 -6.98 -6.02
C GLY A 228 12.85 -8.16 -6.80
N GLU A 229 13.42 -9.34 -6.62
CA GLU A 229 12.83 -10.56 -7.21
C GLU A 229 11.45 -10.85 -6.62
N ASP A 230 10.50 -11.25 -7.48
CA ASP A 230 9.17 -11.70 -7.04
C ASP A 230 9.29 -13.04 -6.30
N ARG A 231 9.27 -13.02 -4.98
CA ARG A 231 9.26 -14.25 -4.16
C ARG A 231 8.06 -15.16 -4.44
N ALA A 232 7.01 -14.65 -5.07
CA ALA A 232 5.80 -15.41 -5.39
C ALA A 232 5.97 -16.37 -6.58
N ILE A 233 7.03 -16.24 -7.39
CA ILE A 233 7.25 -17.11 -8.56
C ILE A 233 8.05 -18.38 -8.20
N ASN A 234 8.75 -18.40 -7.07
CA ASN A 234 9.67 -19.46 -6.67
C ASN A 234 9.26 -20.20 -5.37
N ALA A 235 8.01 -20.13 -4.95
CA ALA A 235 7.50 -21.02 -3.91
C ALA A 235 7.16 -22.39 -4.55
N PRO A 236 7.74 -23.50 -4.07
CA PRO A 236 7.48 -24.84 -4.57
C PRO A 236 6.03 -25.27 -4.32
#